data_26e2d3d606e69d3d637149ff9c4cb54c
#
_entry.id   26e2d3d606e69d3d637149ff9c4cb54c
#
_cell.length_a   1.000
_cell.length_b   1.000
_cell.length_c   1.000
_cell.angle_alpha   90.00
_cell.angle_beta   90.00
_cell.angle_gamma   90.00
#
_symmetry.space_group_name_H-M   'P 1'
#
loop_
_entity.id
_entity.type
_entity.pdbx_description
1 polymer ?
#
loop_
_entity_poly.entity_id
_entity_poly.type
_entity_poly.pdbx_seq_one_letter_code
_entity_poly.pdbx_strand_id
1 'polypeptide(L)'
;YEMSASLVGSEMCIRDSLKAGDAFSDFVGPLGCPSELIHEDIEELKKQKIVFIAGGVGTAPVYPQVKWLHEHGVDADVIVGAKNKDLILLEEEMKAVAGNLYITTDDGSYVRKGMGTDVLKDLYAQGKKYDKCIAIGPLIMMKFVCLLTKELGIPTVVSMNPIMVDGTGMCGACRLQVGDEIKFACVDGPEFDGHLVDFDQAMKRQQTYKTEEGRAMLAALEGETHHGGCGNCN
;
A
#
# COMPACT_ATOMS: atom_id res chain seq x y z
N TYR A 1 18.09 0.95 -3.25
CA TYR A 1 17.60 0.35 -2.01
C TYR A 1 16.16 0.75 -1.84
N GLU A 2 15.30 -0.21 -2.06
CA GLU A 2 13.86 -0.06 -2.00
C GLU A 2 13.45 0.01 -0.53
N MET A 3 13.34 1.21 -0.01
CA MET A 3 12.59 1.39 1.23
C MET A 3 11.12 1.22 0.88
N SER A 4 10.50 0.15 1.35
CA SER A 4 9.09 -0.12 1.11
C SER A 4 8.25 1.07 1.55
N ALA A 5 7.27 1.40 0.73
CA ALA A 5 6.43 2.59 0.84
C ALA A 5 5.44 2.60 2.03
N SER A 6 5.69 1.84 3.08
CA SER A 6 4.93 1.98 4.33
C SER A 6 5.49 3.06 5.25
N LEU A 7 6.16 4.07 4.66
CA LEU A 7 6.61 5.23 5.41
C LEU A 7 5.40 6.10 5.77
N VAL A 8 5.07 6.08 7.03
CA VAL A 8 4.05 6.94 7.62
C VAL A 8 4.51 8.40 7.57
N GLY A 9 3.59 9.35 7.48
CA GLY A 9 3.88 10.76 7.23
C GLY A 9 4.97 11.41 8.09
N SER A 10 5.16 10.97 9.35
CA SER A 10 6.24 11.44 10.22
C SER A 10 7.63 11.02 9.74
N GLU A 11 7.79 9.82 9.21
CA GLU A 11 9.06 9.32 8.70
C GLU A 11 9.48 10.02 7.41
N MET A 12 8.52 10.34 6.53
CA MET A 12 8.79 11.18 5.36
C MET A 12 9.31 12.56 5.77
N CYS A 13 8.68 13.21 6.75
CA CYS A 13 9.15 14.52 7.25
C CYS A 13 10.55 14.44 7.85
N ILE A 14 10.89 13.41 8.61
CA ILE A 14 12.24 13.21 9.16
C ILE A 14 13.25 13.06 8.03
N ARG A 15 12.99 12.17 7.06
CA ARG A 15 13.88 11.96 5.92
C ARG A 15 14.06 13.23 5.09
N ASP A 16 12.98 13.93 4.79
CA ASP A 16 12.99 15.12 3.94
C ASP A 16 13.64 16.32 4.63
N SER A 17 13.77 16.31 5.98
CA SER A 17 14.49 17.34 6.73
C SER A 17 16.01 17.14 6.72
N LEU A 18 16.51 15.94 6.39
CA LEU A 18 17.93 15.62 6.38
C LEU A 18 18.60 16.19 5.13
N LYS A 19 19.84 16.65 5.31
CA LYS A 19 20.72 17.17 4.25
C LYS A 19 21.92 16.26 4.05
N ALA A 20 22.60 16.43 2.93
CA ALA A 20 23.84 15.71 2.69
C ALA A 20 24.86 15.98 3.80
N GLY A 21 25.32 14.94 4.49
CA GLY A 21 26.20 15.00 5.65
C GLY A 21 25.52 14.76 7.00
N ASP A 22 24.18 14.80 7.05
CA ASP A 22 23.44 14.40 8.24
C ASP A 22 23.37 12.86 8.35
N ALA A 23 23.08 12.36 9.55
CA ALA A 23 22.99 10.94 9.82
C ALA A 23 21.75 10.61 10.66
N PHE A 24 21.20 9.42 10.46
CA PHE A 24 20.22 8.85 11.36
C PHE A 24 20.92 8.34 12.62
N SER A 25 20.30 8.52 13.80
CA SER A 25 20.80 7.93 15.04
C SER A 25 20.70 6.39 14.97
N ASP A 26 19.58 5.91 14.51
CA ASP A 26 19.30 4.49 14.38
C ASP A 26 18.49 4.20 13.11
N PHE A 27 18.71 3.05 12.52
CA PHE A 27 17.96 2.55 11.38
C PHE A 27 17.66 1.07 11.59
N VAL A 28 16.37 0.74 11.80
CA VAL A 28 15.90 -0.60 12.12
C VAL A 28 15.05 -1.14 10.97
N GLY A 29 15.33 -2.33 10.55
CA GLY A 29 14.57 -3.03 9.50
C GLY A 29 15.34 -4.20 8.88
N PRO A 30 14.71 -4.99 8.00
CA PRO A 30 13.29 -4.95 7.65
C PRO A 30 12.40 -5.38 8.82
N LEU A 31 11.22 -4.77 8.95
CA LEU A 31 10.22 -5.11 9.96
C LEU A 31 9.02 -5.80 9.31
N GLY A 32 8.24 -6.54 10.11
CA GLY A 32 7.07 -7.28 9.64
C GLY A 32 7.42 -8.62 9.02
N CYS A 33 6.44 -9.17 8.30
CA CYS A 33 6.57 -10.44 7.61
C CYS A 33 6.81 -10.21 6.11
N PRO A 34 7.62 -11.05 5.47
CA PRO A 34 7.75 -11.01 4.01
C PRO A 34 6.43 -11.42 3.34
N SER A 35 6.25 -11.03 2.07
CA SER A 35 5.09 -11.47 1.28
C SER A 35 5.06 -12.99 1.17
N GLU A 36 3.86 -13.56 1.23
CA GLU A 36 3.67 -15.01 1.04
C GLU A 36 4.14 -15.49 -0.34
N LEU A 37 4.17 -14.60 -1.33
CA LEU A 37 4.62 -14.93 -2.69
C LEU A 37 6.02 -15.55 -2.72
N ILE A 38 6.94 -15.11 -1.85
CA ILE A 38 8.31 -15.65 -1.84
C ILE A 38 8.42 -17.03 -1.20
N HIS A 39 7.37 -17.50 -0.53
CA HIS A 39 7.30 -18.83 0.09
C HIS A 39 6.53 -19.84 -0.77
N GLU A 40 5.83 -19.38 -1.80
CA GLU A 40 5.13 -20.24 -2.74
C GLU A 40 6.10 -20.86 -3.76
N ASP A 41 5.78 -22.06 -4.21
CA ASP A 41 6.56 -22.73 -5.26
C ASP A 41 6.40 -21.96 -6.59
N ILE A 42 7.54 -21.65 -7.24
CA ILE A 42 7.55 -20.88 -8.49
C ILE A 42 6.77 -21.57 -9.60
N GLU A 43 6.83 -22.89 -9.70
CA GLU A 43 6.10 -23.64 -10.73
C GLU A 43 4.57 -23.64 -10.48
N GLU A 44 4.15 -23.52 -9.23
CA GLU A 44 2.73 -23.32 -8.92
C GLU A 44 2.30 -21.87 -9.18
N LEU A 45 3.16 -20.87 -8.86
CA LEU A 45 2.90 -19.47 -9.19
C LEU A 45 2.75 -19.24 -10.71
N LYS A 46 3.54 -19.93 -11.55
CA LYS A 46 3.43 -19.85 -13.02
C LYS A 46 2.09 -20.32 -13.56
N LYS A 47 1.37 -21.16 -12.82
CA LYS A 47 0.04 -21.64 -13.20
C LYS A 47 -1.06 -20.69 -12.78
N GLN A 48 -0.79 -19.81 -11.83
CA GLN A 48 -1.77 -18.86 -11.27
C GLN A 48 -1.88 -17.62 -12.15
N LYS A 49 -3.07 -17.09 -12.26
CA LYS A 49 -3.35 -15.78 -12.84
C LYS A 49 -3.49 -14.77 -11.72
N ILE A 50 -2.47 -13.96 -11.56
CA ILE A 50 -2.36 -12.98 -10.48
C ILE A 50 -2.71 -11.60 -11.01
N VAL A 51 -3.52 -10.84 -10.26
CA VAL A 51 -3.80 -9.43 -10.53
C VAL A 51 -3.40 -8.57 -9.34
N PHE A 52 -2.66 -7.52 -9.63
CA PHE A 52 -2.35 -6.46 -8.66
C PHE A 52 -3.27 -5.26 -8.90
N ILE A 53 -3.77 -4.67 -7.81
CA ILE A 53 -4.55 -3.43 -7.87
C ILE A 53 -3.86 -2.40 -6.99
N ALA A 54 -3.25 -1.43 -7.63
CA ALA A 54 -2.48 -0.37 -6.99
C ALA A 54 -3.23 0.96 -6.98
N GLY A 55 -3.28 1.64 -5.85
CA GLY A 55 -3.90 2.97 -5.72
C GLY A 55 -2.90 4.05 -5.35
N GLY A 56 -2.65 5.00 -6.25
CA GLY A 56 -1.74 6.12 -6.02
C GLY A 56 -0.34 5.66 -5.60
N VAL A 57 0.12 6.09 -4.42
CA VAL A 57 1.42 5.68 -3.84
C VAL A 57 1.55 4.16 -3.68
N GLY A 58 0.44 3.43 -3.57
CA GLY A 58 0.45 1.97 -3.51
C GLY A 58 1.08 1.28 -4.74
N THR A 59 1.29 2.01 -5.83
CA THR A 59 2.05 1.50 -7.00
C THR A 59 3.52 1.23 -6.65
N ALA A 60 4.10 2.00 -5.73
CA ALA A 60 5.50 1.84 -5.34
C ALA A 60 5.79 0.48 -4.67
N PRO A 61 5.04 0.01 -3.65
CA PRO A 61 5.24 -1.32 -3.08
C PRO A 61 4.75 -2.47 -3.98
N VAL A 62 3.88 -2.22 -4.96
CA VAL A 62 3.49 -3.23 -5.96
C VAL A 62 4.63 -3.52 -6.94
N TYR A 63 5.37 -2.51 -7.36
CA TYR A 63 6.42 -2.65 -8.36
C TYR A 63 7.47 -3.74 -8.02
N PRO A 64 8.11 -3.77 -6.83
CA PRO A 64 9.08 -4.80 -6.49
C PRO A 64 8.49 -6.22 -6.49
N GLN A 65 7.23 -6.38 -6.10
CA GLN A 65 6.56 -7.69 -6.12
C GLN A 65 6.33 -8.17 -7.57
N VAL A 66 5.80 -7.31 -8.43
CA VAL A 66 5.58 -7.62 -9.85
C VAL A 66 6.91 -7.88 -10.56
N LYS A 67 7.94 -7.07 -10.29
CA LYS A 67 9.28 -7.26 -10.83
C LYS A 67 9.87 -8.60 -10.42
N TRP A 68 9.75 -8.98 -9.14
CA TRP A 68 10.21 -10.26 -8.64
C TRP A 68 9.49 -11.43 -9.36
N LEU A 69 8.18 -11.36 -9.52
CA LEU A 69 7.40 -12.36 -10.28
C LEU A 69 7.90 -12.46 -11.72
N HIS A 70 8.06 -11.33 -12.41
CA HIS A 70 8.55 -11.28 -13.78
C HIS A 70 9.95 -11.91 -13.93
N GLU A 71 10.88 -11.61 -13.03
CA GLU A 71 12.22 -12.19 -13.00
C GLU A 71 12.23 -13.72 -12.79
N HIS A 72 11.15 -14.26 -12.20
CA HIS A 72 10.94 -15.69 -12.03
C HIS A 72 10.03 -16.33 -13.10
N GLY A 73 9.69 -15.56 -14.14
CA GLY A 73 8.87 -16.02 -15.27
C GLY A 73 7.38 -16.17 -14.95
N VAL A 74 6.88 -15.39 -14.00
CA VAL A 74 5.46 -15.31 -13.64
C VAL A 74 4.91 -13.97 -14.13
N ASP A 75 3.97 -14.01 -15.07
CA ASP A 75 3.31 -12.80 -15.58
C ASP A 75 2.09 -12.45 -14.72
N ALA A 76 2.07 -11.23 -14.19
CA ALA A 76 0.96 -10.70 -13.43
C ALA A 76 0.31 -9.51 -14.15
N ASP A 77 -1.02 -9.44 -14.14
CA ASP A 77 -1.74 -8.26 -14.60
C ASP A 77 -1.71 -7.18 -13.50
N VAL A 78 -1.55 -5.92 -13.89
CA VAL A 78 -1.49 -4.79 -12.95
C VAL A 78 -2.52 -3.74 -13.33
N ILE A 79 -3.33 -3.33 -12.35
CA ILE A 79 -4.29 -2.23 -12.47
C ILE A 79 -3.78 -1.09 -11.58
N VAL A 80 -3.46 0.04 -12.19
CA VAL A 80 -3.02 1.25 -11.48
C VAL A 80 -4.14 2.28 -11.53
N GLY A 81 -4.60 2.71 -10.35
CA GLY A 81 -5.56 3.79 -10.19
C GLY A 81 -4.91 5.03 -9.58
N ALA A 82 -5.18 6.21 -10.11
CA ALA A 82 -4.74 7.49 -9.56
C ALA A 82 -5.86 8.53 -9.65
N LYS A 83 -5.77 9.62 -8.87
CA LYS A 83 -6.73 10.73 -8.97
C LYS A 83 -6.68 11.41 -10.32
N ASN A 84 -5.47 11.65 -10.84
CA ASN A 84 -5.20 12.28 -12.13
C ASN A 84 -3.90 11.75 -12.72
N LYS A 85 -3.59 12.19 -13.94
CA LYS A 85 -2.37 11.79 -14.67
C LYS A 85 -1.08 12.07 -13.91
N ASP A 86 -0.98 13.22 -13.25
CA ASP A 86 0.26 13.68 -12.61
C ASP A 86 0.63 12.84 -11.37
N LEU A 87 -0.34 12.07 -10.85
CA LEU A 87 -0.16 11.16 -9.70
C LEU A 87 0.07 9.70 -10.10
N ILE A 88 0.26 9.42 -11.38
CA ILE A 88 0.65 8.08 -11.85
C ILE A 88 2.15 7.91 -11.62
N LEU A 89 2.50 6.86 -10.90
CA LEU A 89 3.88 6.55 -10.54
C LEU A 89 4.35 5.29 -11.28
N LEU A 90 5.64 5.25 -11.65
CA LEU A 90 6.33 4.06 -12.16
C LEU A 90 5.66 3.43 -13.39
N GLU A 91 5.04 4.23 -14.26
CA GLU A 91 4.32 3.71 -15.42
C GLU A 91 5.23 2.91 -16.36
N GLU A 92 6.39 3.47 -16.72
CA GLU A 92 7.30 2.86 -17.67
C GLU A 92 8.01 1.62 -17.07
N GLU A 93 8.39 1.72 -15.80
CA GLU A 93 8.96 0.59 -15.06
C GLU A 93 7.95 -0.55 -14.92
N MET A 94 6.69 -0.23 -14.61
CA MET A 94 5.64 -1.22 -14.48
C MET A 94 5.29 -1.87 -15.82
N LYS A 95 5.28 -1.10 -16.92
CA LYS A 95 5.08 -1.64 -18.28
C LYS A 95 6.15 -2.67 -18.65
N ALA A 96 7.38 -2.50 -18.17
CA ALA A 96 8.47 -3.41 -18.48
C ALA A 96 8.37 -4.77 -17.79
N VAL A 97 7.61 -4.87 -16.68
CA VAL A 97 7.57 -6.08 -15.84
C VAL A 97 6.16 -6.67 -15.69
N ALA A 98 5.11 -5.92 -15.98
CA ALA A 98 3.74 -6.43 -15.93
C ALA A 98 3.39 -7.26 -17.16
N GLY A 99 2.63 -8.32 -16.99
CA GLY A 99 2.05 -9.07 -18.10
C GLY A 99 1.08 -8.20 -18.92
N ASN A 100 0.17 -7.51 -18.24
CA ASN A 100 -0.65 -6.43 -18.81
C ASN A 100 -0.76 -5.29 -17.79
N LEU A 101 -0.63 -4.05 -18.24
CA LEU A 101 -0.81 -2.86 -17.41
C LEU A 101 -2.10 -2.12 -17.82
N TYR A 102 -2.97 -1.89 -16.85
CA TYR A 102 -4.21 -1.14 -17.00
C TYR A 102 -4.14 0.10 -16.12
N ILE A 103 -4.33 1.28 -16.72
CA ILE A 103 -4.28 2.55 -15.99
C ILE A 103 -5.65 3.20 -16.01
N THR A 104 -6.07 3.74 -14.88
CA THR A 104 -7.30 4.51 -14.74
C THR A 104 -7.08 5.75 -13.89
N THR A 105 -7.82 6.82 -14.17
CA THR A 105 -7.82 8.05 -13.38
C THR A 105 -9.24 8.44 -13.00
N ASP A 106 -9.42 8.94 -11.78
CA ASP A 106 -10.74 9.31 -11.26
C ASP A 106 -11.37 10.45 -12.09
N ASP A 107 -10.54 11.42 -12.50
CA ASP A 107 -10.96 12.58 -13.30
C ASP A 107 -11.05 12.31 -14.81
N GLY A 108 -10.47 11.20 -15.28
CA GLY A 108 -10.41 10.87 -16.71
C GLY A 108 -9.33 11.61 -17.48
N SER A 109 -8.36 12.19 -16.80
CA SER A 109 -7.26 12.93 -17.43
C SER A 109 -6.27 12.05 -18.21
N TYR A 110 -6.31 10.72 -17.99
CA TYR A 110 -5.41 9.79 -18.66
C TYR A 110 -6.02 8.42 -18.86
N VAL A 111 -5.77 7.82 -20.03
CA VAL A 111 -6.17 6.49 -20.50
C VAL A 111 -7.67 6.23 -20.35
N ARG A 112 -8.15 6.04 -19.11
CA ARG A 112 -9.54 5.70 -18.82
C ARG A 112 -10.00 6.43 -17.56
N LYS A 113 -11.25 6.91 -17.58
CA LYS A 113 -11.94 7.41 -16.39
C LYS A 113 -12.56 6.25 -15.61
N GLY A 114 -12.37 6.22 -14.30
CA GLY A 114 -12.99 5.24 -13.40
C GLY A 114 -12.05 4.75 -12.31
N MET A 115 -12.51 3.79 -11.55
CA MET A 115 -11.76 3.17 -10.46
C MET A 115 -11.13 1.83 -10.89
N GLY A 116 -10.12 1.37 -10.17
CA GLY A 116 -9.48 0.07 -10.42
C GLY A 116 -10.47 -1.11 -10.33
N THR A 117 -11.50 -0.98 -9.49
CA THR A 117 -12.60 -1.96 -9.41
C THR A 117 -13.43 -2.07 -10.69
N ASP A 118 -13.62 -0.96 -11.41
CA ASP A 118 -14.35 -0.97 -12.67
C ASP A 118 -13.55 -1.69 -13.75
N VAL A 119 -12.22 -1.49 -13.75
CA VAL A 119 -11.32 -2.24 -14.65
C VAL A 119 -11.37 -3.72 -14.36
N LEU A 120 -11.31 -4.13 -13.09
CA LEU A 120 -11.40 -5.55 -12.71
C LEU A 120 -12.73 -6.18 -13.15
N LYS A 121 -13.86 -5.47 -12.95
CA LYS A 121 -15.19 -5.93 -13.42
C LYS A 121 -15.21 -6.15 -14.91
N ASP A 122 -14.68 -5.21 -15.69
CA ASP A 122 -14.68 -5.32 -17.15
C ASP A 122 -13.79 -6.47 -17.64
N LEU A 123 -12.62 -6.65 -17.02
CA LEU A 123 -11.73 -7.77 -17.33
C LEU A 123 -12.42 -9.12 -17.03
N TYR A 124 -13.11 -9.19 -15.91
CA TYR A 124 -13.88 -10.40 -15.55
C TYR A 124 -15.04 -10.64 -16.52
N ALA A 125 -15.77 -9.59 -16.93
CA ALA A 125 -16.84 -9.67 -17.94
C ALA A 125 -16.31 -10.10 -19.32
N GLN A 126 -15.06 -9.77 -19.65
CA GLN A 126 -14.36 -10.22 -20.87
C GLN A 126 -13.86 -11.68 -20.77
N GLY A 127 -14.13 -12.36 -19.66
CA GLY A 127 -13.75 -13.77 -19.46
C GLY A 127 -12.36 -13.95 -18.82
N LYS A 128 -11.66 -12.89 -18.44
CA LYS A 128 -10.44 -13.03 -17.64
C LYS A 128 -10.81 -13.47 -16.22
N LYS A 129 -10.15 -14.52 -15.75
CA LYS A 129 -10.29 -15.00 -14.37
C LYS A 129 -8.96 -14.94 -13.68
N TYR A 130 -8.98 -14.62 -12.39
CA TYR A 130 -7.79 -14.52 -11.57
C TYR A 130 -7.89 -15.47 -10.39
N ASP A 131 -6.78 -16.10 -10.05
CA ASP A 131 -6.67 -17.04 -8.94
C ASP A 131 -6.26 -16.32 -7.64
N LYS A 132 -5.60 -15.16 -7.76
CA LYS A 132 -5.18 -14.33 -6.63
C LYS A 132 -5.25 -12.84 -7.01
N CYS A 133 -5.70 -12.02 -6.07
CA CYS A 133 -5.66 -10.56 -6.15
C CYS A 133 -4.79 -10.02 -5.02
N ILE A 134 -3.94 -9.05 -5.34
CA ILE A 134 -3.14 -8.31 -4.33
C ILE A 134 -3.49 -6.83 -4.48
N ALA A 135 -4.00 -6.22 -3.40
CA ALA A 135 -4.44 -4.82 -3.44
C ALA A 135 -3.65 -3.98 -2.46
N ILE A 136 -3.04 -2.91 -2.96
CA ILE A 136 -2.22 -1.98 -2.18
C ILE A 136 -2.61 -0.54 -2.51
N GLY A 137 -3.01 0.22 -1.50
CA GLY A 137 -3.41 1.61 -1.69
C GLY A 137 -4.25 2.16 -0.54
N PRO A 138 -5.05 3.19 -0.78
CA PRO A 138 -5.94 3.74 0.24
C PRO A 138 -6.89 2.69 0.82
N LEU A 139 -7.15 2.72 2.14
CA LEU A 139 -8.03 1.74 2.81
C LEU A 139 -9.39 1.62 2.15
N ILE A 140 -9.96 2.75 1.73
CA ILE A 140 -11.27 2.76 1.07
C ILE A 140 -11.23 2.00 -0.27
N MET A 141 -10.14 2.14 -1.05
CA MET A 141 -9.95 1.40 -2.29
C MET A 141 -9.84 -0.10 -2.01
N MET A 142 -8.98 -0.49 -1.07
CA MET A 142 -8.80 -1.89 -0.70
C MET A 142 -10.09 -2.53 -0.21
N LYS A 143 -10.89 -1.80 0.59
CA LYS A 143 -12.23 -2.24 1.01
C LYS A 143 -13.13 -2.58 -0.18
N PHE A 144 -13.24 -1.68 -1.17
CA PHE A 144 -14.10 -1.93 -2.35
C PHE A 144 -13.54 -3.04 -3.24
N VAL A 145 -12.21 -3.16 -3.36
CA VAL A 145 -11.60 -4.29 -4.04
C VAL A 145 -11.97 -5.59 -3.36
N CYS A 146 -11.84 -5.68 -2.03
CA CYS A 146 -12.16 -6.88 -1.27
C CYS A 146 -13.66 -7.25 -1.36
N LEU A 147 -14.57 -6.28 -1.35
CA LEU A 147 -15.99 -6.53 -1.56
C LEU A 147 -16.23 -7.15 -2.94
N LEU A 148 -15.65 -6.57 -3.99
CA LEU A 148 -15.79 -7.08 -5.34
C LEU A 148 -15.14 -8.46 -5.51
N THR A 149 -13.92 -8.67 -5.04
CA THR A 149 -13.23 -9.95 -5.19
C THR A 149 -13.90 -11.07 -4.40
N LYS A 150 -14.53 -10.73 -3.27
CA LYS A 150 -15.37 -11.69 -2.51
C LYS A 150 -16.58 -12.17 -3.32
N GLU A 151 -17.25 -11.25 -4.03
CA GLU A 151 -18.37 -11.60 -4.93
C GLU A 151 -17.88 -12.47 -6.12
N LEU A 152 -16.67 -12.20 -6.62
CA LEU A 152 -16.07 -12.93 -7.74
C LEU A 152 -15.39 -14.24 -7.30
N GLY A 153 -15.28 -14.51 -6.00
CA GLY A 153 -14.60 -15.69 -5.45
C GLY A 153 -13.09 -15.69 -5.65
N ILE A 154 -12.46 -14.50 -5.70
CA ILE A 154 -11.02 -14.34 -5.89
C ILE A 154 -10.35 -14.11 -4.51
N PRO A 155 -9.49 -15.01 -4.02
CA PRO A 155 -8.67 -14.79 -2.82
C PRO A 155 -7.88 -13.49 -2.94
N THR A 156 -7.93 -12.66 -1.90
CA THR A 156 -7.37 -11.30 -1.97
C THR A 156 -6.49 -11.00 -0.78
N VAL A 157 -5.25 -10.66 -1.06
CA VAL A 157 -4.30 -10.13 -0.08
C VAL A 157 -4.28 -8.62 -0.15
N VAL A 158 -4.26 -7.97 1.00
CA VAL A 158 -4.13 -6.51 1.11
C VAL A 158 -2.92 -6.14 1.93
N SER A 159 -2.17 -5.14 1.47
CA SER A 159 -1.07 -4.57 2.26
C SER A 159 -1.58 -3.38 3.04
N MET A 160 -1.70 -3.54 4.35
CA MET A 160 -2.30 -2.57 5.25
C MET A 160 -1.31 -1.47 5.64
N ASN A 161 -1.79 -0.23 5.67
CA ASN A 161 -1.02 0.97 5.99
C ASN A 161 -1.60 1.76 7.18
N PRO A 162 -1.75 1.14 8.37
CA PRO A 162 -2.21 1.84 9.57
C PRO A 162 -1.15 2.82 10.07
N ILE A 163 -1.54 3.64 11.06
CA ILE A 163 -0.58 4.51 11.77
C ILE A 163 0.50 3.64 12.43
N MET A 164 1.76 3.95 12.15
CA MET A 164 2.94 3.32 12.75
C MET A 164 3.61 4.32 13.69
N VAL A 165 4.06 3.84 14.87
CA VAL A 165 4.78 4.66 15.85
C VAL A 165 6.14 4.05 16.15
N ASP A 166 6.21 2.82 16.69
CA ASP A 166 7.50 2.19 17.00
C ASP A 166 7.93 1.11 15.98
N GLY A 167 6.99 0.45 15.33
CA GLY A 167 7.28 -0.59 14.33
C GLY A 167 7.66 -1.96 14.90
N THR A 168 7.71 -2.14 16.23
CA THR A 168 8.17 -3.38 16.88
C THR A 168 7.07 -4.18 17.58
N GLY A 169 5.81 -3.75 17.45
CA GLY A 169 4.65 -4.39 18.06
C GLY A 169 4.35 -3.96 19.50
N MET A 170 5.16 -3.10 20.10
CA MET A 170 5.01 -2.72 21.51
C MET A 170 3.92 -1.68 21.75
N CYS A 171 3.80 -0.67 20.89
CA CYS A 171 2.87 0.45 21.13
C CYS A 171 1.42 0.16 20.74
N GLY A 172 1.16 -0.84 19.92
CA GLY A 172 -0.19 -1.19 19.46
C GLY A 172 -0.88 -0.16 18.55
N ALA A 173 -0.17 0.85 18.05
CA ALA A 173 -0.73 1.88 17.17
C ALA A 173 -1.24 1.28 15.86
N CYS A 174 -0.53 0.33 15.30
CA CYS A 174 -0.83 -0.33 14.02
C CYS A 174 -1.77 -1.54 14.12
N ARG A 175 -2.47 -1.70 15.26
CA ARG A 175 -3.38 -2.85 15.43
C ARG A 175 -4.55 -2.81 14.47
N LEU A 176 -4.90 -3.99 13.97
CA LEU A 176 -6.00 -4.26 13.03
C LEU A 176 -6.83 -5.42 13.55
N GLN A 177 -8.14 -5.41 13.25
CA GLN A 177 -8.99 -6.57 13.41
C GLN A 177 -8.95 -7.37 12.10
N VAL A 178 -8.52 -8.63 12.19
CA VAL A 178 -8.47 -9.58 11.06
C VAL A 178 -9.21 -10.84 11.48
N GLY A 179 -10.40 -11.06 10.95
CA GLY A 179 -11.30 -12.08 11.48
C GLY A 179 -11.61 -11.82 12.96
N ASP A 180 -11.42 -12.84 13.80
CA ASP A 180 -11.65 -12.76 15.24
C ASP A 180 -10.39 -12.36 16.04
N GLU A 181 -9.25 -12.07 15.35
CA GLU A 181 -7.98 -11.78 15.99
C GLU A 181 -7.57 -10.33 15.84
N ILE A 182 -6.84 -9.82 16.84
CA ILE A 182 -6.13 -8.55 16.73
C ILE A 182 -4.72 -8.84 16.23
N LYS A 183 -4.33 -8.20 15.13
CA LYS A 183 -3.00 -8.28 14.53
C LYS A 183 -2.31 -6.92 14.56
N PHE A 184 -0.99 -6.93 14.55
CA PHE A 184 -0.16 -5.73 14.49
C PHE A 184 0.56 -5.68 13.13
N ALA A 185 0.20 -4.72 12.27
CA ALA A 185 0.72 -4.67 10.92
C ALA A 185 2.25 -4.58 10.84
N CYS A 186 2.90 -4.01 11.85
CA CYS A 186 4.36 -3.91 11.92
C CYS A 186 5.08 -5.22 12.27
N VAL A 187 4.37 -6.24 12.78
CA VAL A 187 4.94 -7.53 13.19
C VAL A 187 4.30 -8.67 12.42
N ASP A 188 2.95 -8.70 12.34
CA ASP A 188 2.20 -9.79 11.73
C ASP A 188 1.94 -9.57 10.23
N GLY A 189 2.14 -8.34 9.75
CA GLY A 189 1.88 -7.91 8.38
C GLY A 189 3.14 -7.35 7.70
N PRO A 190 2.97 -6.51 6.69
CA PRO A 190 1.78 -5.70 6.38
C PRO A 190 0.66 -6.40 5.61
N GLU A 191 0.90 -7.59 5.08
CA GLU A 191 -0.05 -8.31 4.23
C GLU A 191 -1.01 -9.17 5.05
N PHE A 192 -2.30 -9.12 4.70
CA PHE A 192 -3.37 -9.87 5.37
C PHE A 192 -4.42 -10.33 4.35
N ASP A 193 -5.18 -11.38 4.71
CA ASP A 193 -6.38 -11.75 3.96
C ASP A 193 -7.39 -10.59 3.99
N GLY A 194 -7.58 -9.97 2.83
CA GLY A 194 -8.43 -8.79 2.69
C GLY A 194 -9.91 -9.06 2.99
N HIS A 195 -10.35 -10.31 2.88
CA HIS A 195 -11.73 -10.69 3.19
C HIS A 195 -12.00 -10.82 4.70
N LEU A 196 -10.94 -10.83 5.53
CA LEU A 196 -11.01 -10.92 6.99
C LEU A 196 -10.74 -9.57 7.68
N VAL A 197 -10.15 -8.60 6.97
CA VAL A 197 -9.83 -7.28 7.55
C VAL A 197 -11.09 -6.47 7.82
N ASP A 198 -11.20 -5.92 9.03
CA ASP A 198 -12.20 -4.89 9.38
C ASP A 198 -11.71 -3.50 8.91
N PHE A 199 -12.04 -3.17 7.65
CA PHE A 199 -11.69 -1.88 7.07
C PHE A 199 -12.37 -0.70 7.74
N ASP A 200 -13.58 -0.87 8.30
CA ASP A 200 -14.30 0.22 8.95
C ASP A 200 -13.60 0.64 10.24
N GLN A 201 -13.15 -0.34 11.02
CA GLN A 201 -12.34 -0.10 12.19
C GLN A 201 -10.99 0.54 11.80
N ALA A 202 -10.31 0.00 10.77
CA ALA A 202 -9.03 0.53 10.30
C ALA A 202 -9.13 1.99 9.84
N MET A 203 -10.14 2.33 9.02
CA MET A 203 -10.40 3.70 8.58
C MET A 203 -10.71 4.65 9.75
N LYS A 204 -11.49 4.18 10.74
CA LYS A 204 -11.80 4.95 11.95
C LYS A 204 -10.54 5.25 12.76
N ARG A 205 -9.62 4.30 12.86
CA ARG A 205 -8.34 4.48 13.54
C ARG A 205 -7.42 5.45 12.80
N GLN A 206 -7.41 5.48 11.49
CA GLN A 206 -6.64 6.47 10.71
C GLN A 206 -7.07 7.93 10.96
N GLN A 207 -8.23 8.17 11.55
CA GLN A 207 -8.67 9.52 11.91
C GLN A 207 -8.11 10.02 13.25
N THR A 208 -7.41 9.19 14.02
CA THR A 208 -7.01 9.46 15.40
C THR A 208 -6.20 10.76 15.56
N TYR A 209 -5.29 11.05 14.63
CA TYR A 209 -4.41 12.23 14.68
C TYR A 209 -4.69 13.26 13.59
N LYS A 210 -5.81 13.15 12.88
CA LYS A 210 -6.09 14.02 11.73
C LYS A 210 -6.15 15.51 12.05
N THR A 211 -6.60 15.86 13.26
CA THR A 211 -6.63 17.25 13.72
C THR A 211 -5.22 17.78 13.96
N GLU A 212 -4.37 16.98 14.58
CA GLU A 212 -2.97 17.30 14.87
C GLU A 212 -2.16 17.40 13.58
N GLU A 213 -2.35 16.46 12.66
CA GLU A 213 -1.73 16.50 11.32
C GLU A 213 -2.15 17.75 10.54
N GLY A 214 -3.43 18.11 10.58
CA GLY A 214 -3.93 19.34 9.94
C GLY A 214 -3.32 20.61 10.52
N ARG A 215 -3.15 20.69 11.86
CA ARG A 215 -2.48 21.81 12.53
C ARG A 215 -1.00 21.89 12.17
N ALA A 216 -0.31 20.75 12.17
CA ALA A 216 1.10 20.69 11.80
C ALA A 216 1.33 21.10 10.34
N MET A 217 0.43 20.66 9.45
CA MET A 217 0.50 21.05 8.03
C MET A 217 0.28 22.56 7.84
N LEU A 218 -0.71 23.15 8.53
CA LEU A 218 -0.94 24.60 8.48
C LEU A 218 0.28 25.38 9.00
N ALA A 219 0.85 24.99 10.15
CA ALA A 219 2.05 25.62 10.69
C ALA A 219 3.24 25.51 9.74
N ALA A 220 3.43 24.37 9.07
CA ALA A 220 4.47 24.22 8.06
C ALA A 220 4.26 25.11 6.83
N LEU A 221 3.02 25.30 6.38
CA LEU A 221 2.69 26.17 5.27
C LEU A 221 2.85 27.65 5.61
N GLU A 222 2.60 28.04 6.86
CA GLU A 222 2.78 29.40 7.37
C GLU A 222 4.24 29.74 7.73
N GLY A 223 5.14 28.75 7.61
CA GLY A 223 6.56 28.92 7.93
C GLY A 223 6.89 28.89 9.42
N GLU A 224 5.92 28.57 10.25
CA GLU A 224 6.14 28.30 11.68
C GLU A 224 6.68 26.88 11.87
N THR A 225 7.97 26.69 11.66
CA THR A 225 8.65 25.47 12.06
C THR A 225 8.78 25.45 13.58
N HIS A 226 7.82 24.86 14.28
CA HIS A 226 8.01 24.46 15.65
C HIS A 226 9.11 23.39 15.70
N HIS A 227 10.34 23.83 15.88
CA HIS A 227 11.35 22.98 16.49
C HIS A 227 10.85 22.68 17.90
N GLY A 228 10.19 21.56 18.09
CA GLY A 228 9.84 21.03 19.40
C GLY A 228 11.12 20.70 20.18
N GLY A 229 11.80 21.72 20.62
CA GLY A 229 12.78 21.58 21.67
C GLY A 229 12.02 21.25 22.94
N CYS A 230 12.29 20.09 23.55
CA CYS A 230 11.95 19.84 24.93
C CYS A 230 12.53 21.03 25.77
N GLY A 231 11.66 22.01 26.04
CA GLY A 231 12.03 23.08 26.97
C GLY A 231 12.27 22.49 28.35
N ASN A 232 13.48 22.62 28.82
CA ASN A 232 13.91 22.48 30.22
C ASN A 232 13.48 21.20 30.94
N CYS A 233 14.29 20.14 30.80
CA CYS A 233 14.58 19.27 31.93
C CYS A 233 15.74 19.92 32.73
N ASN A 234 15.41 20.68 33.77
CA ASN A 234 16.29 20.92 34.92
C ASN A 234 16.03 19.83 35.94
#